data_f31e95c944d48b65ab7e7b52172c871f
#
_entry.id   f31e95c944d48b65ab7e7b52172c871f
#
_cell.length_a   1.000
_cell.length_b   1.000
_cell.length_c   1.000
_cell.angle_alpha   90.00
_cell.angle_beta   90.00
_cell.angle_gamma   90.00
#
_symmetry.space_group_name_H-M   'P 1'
#
loop_
_entity.id
_entity.type
_entity.pdbx_description
1 polymer ?
#
loop_
_entity_poly.entity_id
_entity_poly.type
_entity_poly.pdbx_seq_one_letter_code
_entity_poly.pdbx_strand_id
1 'polypeptide(L)'
;MTALPTYRGLLALVVFGALLAGCTNREERVLFDGNYYPGKVRAERDDRRNFTASVGRAGRGIEGARKAVVHEATRYCIENFGTSTIEWDGAREGQAGPVHTRSGDRVSASGTCVIWR
;
A
#
# COMPACT_ATOMS: atom_id res chain seq x y z
N MET A 1 -28.59 46.93 -1.52
CA MET A 1 -27.54 46.85 -2.51
C MET A 1 -26.15 46.56 -1.97
N THR A 2 -25.96 46.58 -0.68
CA THR A 2 -24.67 46.23 -0.03
C THR A 2 -24.41 44.73 0.13
N ALA A 3 -25.38 43.88 -0.19
CA ALA A 3 -25.27 42.41 -0.05
C ALA A 3 -24.54 41.73 -1.22
N LEU A 4 -24.43 42.39 -2.37
CA LEU A 4 -23.82 41.77 -3.58
C LEU A 4 -22.33 41.48 -3.47
N PRO A 5 -21.46 42.34 -2.88
CA PRO A 5 -20.03 41.99 -2.74
C PRO A 5 -19.78 40.83 -1.79
N THR A 6 -20.58 40.73 -0.72
CA THR A 6 -20.45 39.65 0.26
C THR A 6 -20.87 38.30 -0.33
N TYR A 7 -21.88 38.30 -1.18
CA TYR A 7 -22.36 37.12 -1.88
C TYR A 7 -21.34 36.59 -2.87
N ARG A 8 -20.66 37.46 -3.60
CA ARG A 8 -19.59 37.06 -4.53
C ARG A 8 -18.39 36.47 -3.80
N GLY A 9 -18.03 36.97 -2.63
CA GLY A 9 -16.95 36.44 -1.81
C GLY A 9 -17.27 35.05 -1.28
N LEU A 10 -18.50 34.81 -0.86
CA LEU A 10 -18.96 33.49 -0.39
C LEU A 10 -18.94 32.45 -1.50
N LEU A 11 -19.37 32.80 -2.70
CA LEU A 11 -19.33 31.90 -3.86
C LEU A 11 -17.91 31.53 -4.23
N ALA A 12 -16.97 32.48 -4.21
CA ALA A 12 -15.56 32.20 -4.49
C ALA A 12 -14.95 31.23 -3.47
N LEU A 13 -15.29 31.38 -2.18
CA LEU A 13 -14.85 30.48 -1.11
C LEU A 13 -15.37 29.05 -1.29
N VAL A 14 -16.63 28.89 -1.67
CA VAL A 14 -17.25 27.58 -1.90
C VAL A 14 -16.59 26.88 -3.09
N VAL A 15 -16.32 27.58 -4.18
CA VAL A 15 -15.65 27.03 -5.35
C VAL A 15 -14.22 26.59 -5.01
N PHE A 16 -13.49 27.39 -4.23
CA PHE A 16 -12.14 27.07 -3.79
C PHE A 16 -12.11 25.83 -2.89
N GLY A 17 -13.07 25.72 -1.96
CA GLY A 17 -13.22 24.55 -1.11
C GLY A 17 -13.54 23.27 -1.88
N ALA A 18 -14.36 23.36 -2.92
CA ALA A 18 -14.69 22.25 -3.78
C ALA A 18 -13.47 21.74 -4.57
N LEU A 19 -12.61 22.65 -5.02
CA LEU A 19 -11.36 22.30 -5.72
C LEU A 19 -10.38 21.58 -4.81
N LEU A 20 -10.26 21.98 -3.53
CA LEU A 20 -9.42 21.30 -2.55
C LEU A 20 -9.95 19.92 -2.21
N ALA A 21 -11.25 19.74 -2.11
CA ALA A 21 -11.87 18.44 -1.86
C ALA A 21 -11.63 17.45 -3.03
N GLY A 22 -11.48 17.95 -4.26
CA GLY A 22 -11.17 17.14 -5.43
C GLY A 22 -9.75 16.58 -5.46
N CYS A 23 -8.86 17.03 -4.56
CA CYS A 23 -7.48 16.55 -4.47
C CYS A 23 -7.33 15.27 -3.62
N THR A 24 -8.36 14.83 -2.91
CA THR A 24 -8.36 13.56 -2.19
C THR A 24 -8.70 12.43 -3.15
N ASN A 25 -7.68 11.91 -3.78
CA ASN A 25 -7.84 10.98 -4.90
C ASN A 25 -7.93 9.53 -4.45
N ARG A 26 -9.09 8.92 -4.64
CA ARG A 26 -9.26 7.47 -4.54
C ARG A 26 -8.69 6.72 -5.75
N GLU A 27 -8.28 7.45 -6.79
CA GLU A 27 -7.75 6.89 -8.03
C GLU A 27 -6.30 6.43 -7.92
N GLU A 28 -5.60 6.77 -6.83
CA GLU A 28 -4.23 6.32 -6.57
C GLU A 28 -4.14 4.88 -6.05
N ARG A 29 -5.26 4.18 -5.96
CA ARG A 29 -5.25 2.79 -5.55
C ARG A 29 -4.65 1.91 -6.64
N VAL A 30 -3.61 1.17 -6.28
CA VAL A 30 -3.01 0.21 -7.19
C VAL A 30 -3.90 -1.03 -7.27
N LEU A 31 -4.28 -1.39 -8.49
CA LEU A 31 -5.09 -2.56 -8.76
C LEU A 31 -4.22 -3.71 -9.23
N PHE A 32 -4.55 -4.92 -8.83
CA PHE A 32 -3.90 -6.14 -9.29
C PHE A 32 -4.96 -7.05 -9.90
N ASP A 33 -4.78 -7.42 -11.15
CA ASP A 33 -5.76 -8.17 -11.94
C ASP A 33 -7.15 -7.54 -11.89
N GLY A 34 -7.20 -6.20 -11.89
CA GLY A 34 -8.43 -5.42 -11.86
C GLY A 34 -9.07 -5.25 -10.48
N ASN A 35 -8.46 -5.77 -9.42
CA ASN A 35 -9.00 -5.73 -8.07
C ASN A 35 -8.11 -4.93 -7.12
N TYR A 36 -8.74 -4.31 -6.13
CA TYR A 36 -8.04 -3.66 -5.04
C TYR A 36 -7.92 -4.60 -3.83
N TYR A 37 -6.71 -4.72 -3.32
CA TYR A 37 -6.40 -5.51 -2.13
C TYR A 37 -5.84 -4.58 -1.06
N PRO A 38 -6.59 -4.29 0.03
CA PRO A 38 -6.08 -3.44 1.10
C PRO A 38 -4.91 -4.12 1.79
N GLY A 39 -3.78 -3.43 1.82
CA GLY A 39 -2.54 -3.97 2.35
C GLY A 39 -2.05 -3.25 3.59
N LYS A 40 -1.23 -3.94 4.35
CA LYS A 40 -0.53 -3.39 5.50
C LYS A 40 0.79 -4.11 5.71
N VAL A 41 1.73 -3.42 6.33
CA VAL A 41 3.02 -3.98 6.72
C VAL A 41 3.19 -3.81 8.23
N ARG A 42 3.60 -4.89 8.89
CA ARG A 42 3.95 -4.88 10.30
C ARG A 42 5.43 -5.18 10.43
N ALA A 43 6.20 -4.23 10.98
CA ALA A 43 7.62 -4.39 11.22
C ALA A 43 7.89 -4.87 12.65
N GLU A 44 8.95 -5.65 12.83
CA GLU A 44 9.40 -6.05 14.16
C GLU A 44 10.05 -4.86 14.88
N ARG A 45 9.81 -4.75 16.18
CA ARG A 45 10.32 -3.63 16.99
C ARG A 45 11.84 -3.63 17.13
N ASP A 46 12.43 -4.83 17.24
CA ASP A 46 13.86 -4.99 17.47
C ASP A 46 14.67 -4.76 16.20
N ASP A 47 14.13 -5.11 15.05
CA ASP A 47 14.75 -4.88 13.76
C ASP A 47 13.66 -4.63 12.71
N ARG A 48 13.47 -3.38 12.35
CA ARG A 48 12.42 -2.96 11.43
C ARG A 48 12.65 -3.42 9.99
N ARG A 49 13.83 -3.96 9.68
CA ARG A 49 14.05 -4.60 8.38
C ARG A 49 13.24 -5.89 8.25
N ASN A 50 12.94 -6.53 9.37
CA ASN A 50 12.09 -7.73 9.42
C ASN A 50 10.63 -7.29 9.46
N PHE A 51 9.85 -7.79 8.53
CA PHE A 51 8.46 -7.38 8.36
C PHE A 51 7.55 -8.53 7.95
N THR A 52 6.26 -8.32 8.12
CA THR A 52 5.20 -9.14 7.53
C THR A 52 4.27 -8.23 6.75
N ALA A 53 4.17 -8.47 5.44
CA ALA A 53 3.22 -7.78 4.57
C ALA A 53 1.98 -8.65 4.40
N SER A 54 0.80 -8.04 4.42
CA SER A 54 -0.45 -8.77 4.24
C SER A 54 -1.46 -7.93 3.47
N VAL A 55 -2.33 -8.61 2.75
CA VAL A 55 -3.45 -7.99 2.03
C VAL A 55 -4.73 -8.73 2.35
N GLY A 56 -5.85 -8.00 2.34
CA GLY A 56 -7.18 -8.57 2.47
C GLY A 56 -7.83 -8.82 1.12
N ARG A 57 -9.05 -9.32 1.14
CA ARG A 57 -9.88 -9.57 -0.04
C ARG A 57 -9.29 -10.58 -1.02
N ALA A 58 -8.53 -11.56 -0.50
CA ALA A 58 -7.89 -12.59 -1.32
C ALA A 58 -8.91 -13.45 -2.09
N GLY A 59 -10.16 -13.52 -1.63
CA GLY A 59 -11.24 -14.23 -2.32
C GLY A 59 -11.58 -13.65 -3.70
N ARG A 60 -11.16 -12.43 -4.01
CA ARG A 60 -11.34 -11.83 -5.33
C ARG A 60 -10.37 -12.37 -6.37
N GLY A 61 -9.28 -12.97 -5.95
CA GLY A 61 -8.29 -13.60 -6.82
C GLY A 61 -6.98 -13.77 -6.10
N ILE A 62 -6.55 -15.01 -5.93
CA ILE A 62 -5.33 -15.32 -5.17
C ILE A 62 -4.07 -14.79 -5.86
N GLU A 63 -4.02 -14.81 -7.18
CA GLU A 63 -2.86 -14.33 -7.93
C GLU A 63 -2.69 -12.81 -7.77
N GLY A 64 -3.81 -12.07 -7.85
CA GLY A 64 -3.78 -10.62 -7.61
C GLY A 64 -3.37 -10.30 -6.17
N ALA A 65 -3.86 -11.07 -5.19
CA ALA A 65 -3.48 -10.91 -3.78
C ALA A 65 -1.98 -11.15 -3.57
N ARG A 66 -1.40 -12.15 -4.20
CA ARG A 66 0.05 -12.43 -4.14
C ARG A 66 0.87 -11.27 -4.70
N LYS A 67 0.47 -10.73 -5.84
CA LYS A 67 1.11 -9.54 -6.44
C LYS A 67 1.02 -8.35 -5.51
N ALA A 68 -0.12 -8.16 -4.86
CA ALA A 68 -0.35 -7.07 -3.92
C ALA A 68 0.56 -7.19 -2.68
N VAL A 69 0.77 -8.38 -2.15
CA VAL A 69 1.69 -8.61 -1.02
C VAL A 69 3.11 -8.20 -1.39
N VAL A 70 3.59 -8.62 -2.57
CA VAL A 70 4.93 -8.26 -3.04
C VAL A 70 5.06 -6.75 -3.21
N HIS A 71 4.03 -6.10 -3.75
CA HIS A 71 4.01 -4.65 -3.89
C HIS A 71 4.11 -3.93 -2.55
N GLU A 72 3.33 -4.35 -1.56
CA GLU A 72 3.36 -3.74 -0.22
C GLU A 72 4.71 -3.93 0.46
N ALA A 73 5.29 -5.11 0.35
CA ALA A 73 6.60 -5.42 0.91
C ALA A 73 7.70 -4.59 0.25
N THR A 74 7.70 -4.52 -1.07
CA THR A 74 8.69 -3.76 -1.84
C THR A 74 8.60 -2.27 -1.53
N ARG A 75 7.40 -1.75 -1.50
CA ARG A 75 7.14 -0.35 -1.14
C ARG A 75 7.65 -0.03 0.26
N TYR A 76 7.39 -0.91 1.23
CA TYR A 76 7.88 -0.75 2.59
C TYR A 76 9.40 -0.66 2.64
N CYS A 77 10.11 -1.57 1.98
CA CYS A 77 11.57 -1.59 1.98
C CYS A 77 12.17 -0.36 1.28
N ILE A 78 11.55 0.08 0.18
CA ILE A 78 12.00 1.28 -0.53
C ILE A 78 11.80 2.54 0.32
N GLU A 79 10.63 2.71 0.90
CA GLU A 79 10.30 3.90 1.70
C GLU A 79 11.11 4.01 2.99
N ASN A 80 11.43 2.90 3.63
CA ASN A 80 12.09 2.90 4.93
C ASN A 80 13.61 2.65 4.85
N PHE A 81 14.08 1.94 3.83
CA PHE A 81 15.49 1.53 3.75
C PHE A 81 16.14 1.79 2.39
N GLY A 82 15.39 2.31 1.43
CA GLY A 82 15.92 2.64 0.11
C GLY A 82 16.33 1.43 -0.72
N THR A 83 15.77 0.26 -0.44
CA THR A 83 16.09 -0.98 -1.15
C THR A 83 14.83 -1.71 -1.59
N SER A 84 14.88 -2.31 -2.78
CA SER A 84 13.83 -3.20 -3.27
C SER A 84 14.21 -4.68 -3.13
N THR A 85 15.39 -4.96 -2.59
CA THR A 85 15.86 -6.33 -2.39
C THR A 85 15.33 -6.88 -1.09
N ILE A 86 14.64 -8.00 -1.18
CA ILE A 86 14.01 -8.67 -0.04
C ILE A 86 14.47 -10.11 0.05
N GLU A 87 14.89 -10.51 1.23
CA GLU A 87 15.12 -11.90 1.56
C GLU A 87 13.86 -12.46 2.22
N TRP A 88 13.20 -13.36 1.52
CA TRP A 88 11.91 -13.90 1.96
C TRP A 88 12.09 -15.04 2.93
N ASP A 89 11.34 -15.00 4.04
CA ASP A 89 11.36 -16.03 5.06
C ASP A 89 10.73 -17.34 4.54
N GLY A 90 11.34 -18.46 4.90
CA GLY A 90 10.83 -19.78 4.53
C GLY A 90 11.10 -20.18 3.08
N ALA A 91 11.80 -19.36 2.31
CA ALA A 91 12.18 -19.70 0.95
C ALA A 91 13.21 -20.84 0.98
N ARG A 92 12.94 -21.87 0.17
CA ARG A 92 13.88 -22.98 0.03
C ARG A 92 15.06 -22.58 -0.85
N GLU A 93 16.19 -23.23 -0.65
CA GLU A 93 17.37 -23.02 -1.48
C GLU A 93 17.02 -23.18 -2.96
N GLY A 94 17.35 -22.17 -3.76
CA GLY A 94 17.02 -22.12 -5.19
C GLY A 94 15.66 -21.51 -5.51
N GLN A 95 14.85 -21.15 -4.51
CA GLN A 95 13.60 -20.42 -4.73
C GLN A 95 13.81 -18.93 -4.51
N ALA A 96 13.63 -18.15 -5.58
CA ALA A 96 13.60 -16.70 -5.50
C ALA A 96 12.14 -16.26 -5.43
N GLY A 97 11.70 -15.76 -4.28
CA GLY A 97 10.38 -15.20 -4.17
C GLY A 97 9.71 -15.47 -2.84
N PRO A 98 8.59 -14.83 -2.60
CA PRO A 98 7.89 -14.92 -1.33
C PRO A 98 7.21 -16.26 -1.11
N VAL A 99 7.15 -16.68 0.14
CA VAL A 99 6.31 -17.79 0.58
C VAL A 99 5.04 -17.19 1.14
N HIS A 100 3.94 -17.37 0.41
CA HIS A 100 2.64 -16.81 0.81
C HIS A 100 1.91 -17.75 1.76
N THR A 101 1.33 -17.18 2.80
CA THR A 101 0.45 -17.85 3.74
C THR A 101 -0.94 -17.28 3.61
N ARG A 102 -1.94 -18.13 3.45
CA ARG A 102 -3.34 -17.71 3.39
C ARG A 102 -4.04 -18.05 4.69
N SER A 103 -4.74 -17.07 5.25
CA SER A 103 -5.61 -17.24 6.41
C SER A 103 -6.93 -16.56 6.12
N GLY A 104 -7.96 -17.38 5.81
CA GLY A 104 -9.26 -16.85 5.40
C GLY A 104 -9.16 -16.02 4.12
N ASP A 105 -9.55 -14.75 4.21
CA ASP A 105 -9.52 -13.81 3.09
C ASP A 105 -8.24 -12.96 3.06
N ARG A 106 -7.24 -13.34 3.83
CA ARG A 106 -5.98 -12.62 3.97
C ARG A 106 -4.81 -13.47 3.48
N VAL A 107 -3.93 -12.83 2.71
CA VAL A 107 -2.67 -13.42 2.25
C VAL A 107 -1.52 -12.61 2.83
N SER A 108 -0.49 -13.28 3.30
CA SER A 108 0.68 -12.63 3.89
C SER A 108 1.97 -13.31 3.47
N ALA A 109 3.06 -12.55 3.59
CA ALA A 109 4.43 -13.05 3.42
C ALA A 109 5.35 -12.23 4.31
N SER A 110 6.36 -12.88 4.86
CA SER A 110 7.35 -12.25 5.72
C SER A 110 8.72 -12.25 5.07
N GLY A 111 9.53 -11.27 5.41
CA GLY A 111 10.87 -11.15 4.87
C GLY A 111 11.71 -10.10 5.57
N THR A 112 12.89 -9.87 5.04
CA THR A 112 13.85 -8.89 5.53
C THR A 112 14.29 -8.00 4.39
N CYS A 113 14.25 -6.68 4.61
CA CYS A 113 14.81 -5.72 3.66
C CYS A 113 16.34 -5.84 3.68
N VAL A 114 16.95 -6.11 2.53
CA VAL A 114 18.41 -6.25 2.43
C VAL A 114 19.03 -4.87 2.22
N ILE A 115 19.85 -4.47 3.17
CA ILE A 115 20.58 -3.19 3.10
C ILE A 115 21.99 -3.48 2.66
N TRP A 116 22.41 -2.84 1.58
CA TRP A 116 23.80 -2.89 1.11
C TRP A 116 24.64 -1.86 1.87
N ARG A 117 25.74 -2.30 2.42
CA ARG A 117 26.71 -1.42 3.08
C ARG A 117 27.91 -1.20 2.18
#